data_f9b1a062db96541a1ccddcc78b643d11
#
_entry.id   f9b1a062db96541a1ccddcc78b643d11
#
_cell.length_a   1.000
_cell.length_b   1.000
_cell.length_c   1.000
_cell.angle_alpha   90.00
_cell.angle_beta   90.00
_cell.angle_gamma   90.00
#
_symmetry.space_group_name_H-M   'P 1'
#
loop_
_entity.id
_entity.type
_entity.pdbx_description
1 polymer ?
#
loop_
_entity_poly.entity_id
_entity_poly.type
_entity_poly.pdbx_seq_one_letter_code
_entity_poly.pdbx_strand_id
1 'polypeptide(L)'
;MDVNISKLTKDLGKIVGKEHVRTDKPTSVVYAKDTMPWDLEEKNIPYAVVRPSNSQEISKLLKYANEKLIPVHIHGSGTSLVGLARPKTEGIVLDTARMKKIRVYPERGYFEAEPGLHIVQVKKELAKYNAMLPLFPGSELVATIGGTVAVNTSAHGVDAALGKPGDFVLGFEVVLPTGEVIQTGTESTRRAAGIDPTKFFVGSEGLLGVLTLIRMRLVPLPYFENIVAYYKTTEDIIDTVMEMYKQGIHPPLFYEFLDERAAKIGFEAVGLEEPIGAVAMMRVHSWSKLGSEDKAQNFLKFLHVGNPIEAKIVEDIDEWNTIWTSRAEAGNYMYRLGMTFGSEISPRVDKLKEAFHDAQLIVKNLKNYNNAEFISFGHIGAPTIHAYAFIPTKDISNDLKKALTLEMREKSEDLNIKYGGCGGEWGLTAQRVSFLKKKYGESLYELLVRMKKAFDPNDILNRGNLQGWI
;
A
#
# COMPACT_ATOMS: atom_id res chain seq x y z
N MET A 1 28.43 -4.82 16.80
CA MET A 1 28.98 -6.18 17.01
C MET A 1 29.71 -6.57 15.74
N ASP A 2 30.99 -7.00 15.84
CA ASP A 2 31.66 -7.58 14.66
C ASP A 2 31.05 -8.96 14.37
N VAL A 3 30.19 -9.01 13.37
CA VAL A 3 29.55 -10.26 12.93
C VAL A 3 30.48 -10.99 11.99
N ASN A 4 30.91 -12.20 12.37
CA ASN A 4 31.68 -13.06 11.49
C ASN A 4 30.79 -13.61 10.36
N ILE A 5 30.84 -12.98 9.17
CA ILE A 5 30.00 -13.29 8.01
C ILE A 5 30.17 -14.76 7.56
N SER A 6 31.39 -15.31 7.58
CA SER A 6 31.64 -16.70 7.19
C SER A 6 30.93 -17.70 8.10
N LYS A 7 30.98 -17.45 9.42
CA LYS A 7 30.26 -18.27 10.41
C LYS A 7 28.74 -18.11 10.26
N LEU A 8 28.28 -16.86 10.11
CA LEU A 8 26.87 -16.56 9.89
C LEU A 8 26.33 -17.31 8.66
N THR A 9 27.01 -17.21 7.52
CA THR A 9 26.62 -17.90 6.28
C THR A 9 26.53 -19.40 6.46
N LYS A 10 27.51 -20.00 7.16
CA LYS A 10 27.53 -21.45 7.45
C LYS A 10 26.33 -21.86 8.31
N ASP A 11 26.04 -21.09 9.36
CA ASP A 11 24.97 -21.44 10.30
C ASP A 11 23.60 -21.24 9.67
N LEU A 12 23.38 -20.16 8.92
CA LEU A 12 22.14 -19.92 8.14
C LEU A 12 21.97 -21.00 7.06
N GLY A 13 23.05 -21.41 6.39
CA GLY A 13 23.02 -22.48 5.39
C GLY A 13 22.62 -23.85 5.93
N LYS A 14 22.83 -24.12 7.23
CA LYS A 14 22.31 -25.35 7.88
C LYS A 14 20.80 -25.29 8.11
N ILE A 15 20.22 -24.08 8.18
CA ILE A 15 18.78 -23.87 8.45
C ILE A 15 17.97 -23.97 7.16
N VAL A 16 18.38 -23.25 6.10
CA VAL A 16 17.57 -23.08 4.87
C VAL A 16 18.17 -23.73 3.62
N GLY A 17 19.38 -24.33 3.70
CA GLY A 17 20.19 -24.73 2.55
C GLY A 17 21.15 -23.60 2.13
N LYS A 18 22.37 -23.99 1.73
CA LYS A 18 23.43 -23.02 1.38
C LYS A 18 23.05 -22.16 0.17
N GLU A 19 22.35 -22.72 -0.79
CA GLU A 19 21.88 -22.09 -2.02
C GLU A 19 20.84 -20.99 -1.78
N HIS A 20 20.25 -20.98 -0.59
CA HIS A 20 19.22 -20.02 -0.17
C HIS A 20 19.76 -18.92 0.76
N VAL A 21 21.09 -18.84 0.92
CA VAL A 21 21.77 -17.78 1.67
C VAL A 21 22.69 -17.01 0.71
N ARG A 22 22.50 -15.72 0.63
CA ARG A 22 23.30 -14.82 -0.20
C ARG A 22 23.99 -13.78 0.69
N THR A 23 25.28 -13.60 0.49
CA THR A 23 26.12 -12.63 1.21
C THR A 23 26.96 -11.79 0.26
N ASP A 24 26.74 -11.95 -1.05
CA ASP A 24 27.41 -11.14 -2.06
C ASP A 24 26.88 -9.70 -2.04
N LYS A 25 27.79 -8.75 -2.24
CA LYS A 25 27.49 -7.31 -2.17
C LYS A 25 26.40 -6.87 -3.15
N PRO A 26 26.35 -7.32 -4.41
CA PRO A 26 25.26 -6.95 -5.33
C PRO A 26 23.89 -7.32 -4.79
N THR A 27 23.71 -8.55 -4.29
CA THR A 27 22.44 -8.97 -3.66
C THR A 27 22.11 -8.11 -2.44
N SER A 28 23.06 -7.91 -1.53
CA SER A 28 22.83 -7.09 -0.32
C SER A 28 22.40 -5.66 -0.66
N VAL A 29 22.99 -5.04 -1.68
CA VAL A 29 22.64 -3.69 -2.14
C VAL A 29 21.23 -3.64 -2.72
N VAL A 30 20.79 -4.66 -3.45
CA VAL A 30 19.40 -4.72 -3.97
C VAL A 30 18.41 -4.76 -2.84
N TYR A 31 18.63 -5.59 -1.81
CA TYR A 31 17.74 -5.71 -0.67
C TYR A 31 17.85 -4.57 0.36
N ALA A 32 18.87 -3.70 0.22
CA ALA A 32 18.99 -2.50 1.04
C ALA A 32 18.12 -1.33 0.54
N LYS A 33 17.41 -1.52 -0.57
CA LYS A 33 16.58 -0.50 -1.22
C LYS A 33 15.12 -0.93 -1.30
N ASP A 34 14.26 0.03 -1.41
CA ASP A 34 12.89 -0.08 -1.91
C ASP A 34 12.67 1.02 -2.96
N THR A 35 11.43 1.38 -3.26
CA THR A 35 11.15 2.42 -4.27
C THR A 35 11.45 3.84 -3.79
N MET A 36 11.84 4.00 -2.52
CA MET A 36 12.15 5.30 -1.95
C MET A 36 13.45 5.89 -2.54
N PRO A 37 13.46 7.16 -3.05
CA PRO A 37 14.60 7.74 -3.75
C PRO A 37 15.68 8.28 -2.80
N TRP A 38 15.99 7.57 -1.73
CA TRP A 38 16.97 8.02 -0.75
C TRP A 38 18.30 7.31 -0.93
N ASP A 39 19.38 8.03 -0.60
CA ASP A 39 20.72 7.46 -0.66
C ASP A 39 20.86 6.22 0.22
N LEU A 40 21.64 5.28 -0.29
CA LEU A 40 22.00 4.07 0.43
C LEU A 40 23.05 4.40 1.48
N GLU A 41 22.75 4.12 2.74
CA GLU A 41 23.73 4.20 3.82
C GLU A 41 24.29 2.79 4.11
N GLU A 42 25.54 2.72 4.57
CA GLU A 42 26.20 1.43 4.86
C GLU A 42 25.43 0.59 5.87
N LYS A 43 24.84 1.23 6.89
CA LYS A 43 23.98 0.58 7.90
C LYS A 43 22.73 -0.10 7.35
N ASN A 44 22.32 0.23 6.11
CA ASN A 44 21.16 -0.40 5.46
C ASN A 44 21.53 -1.68 4.73
N ILE A 45 22.82 -1.96 4.53
CA ILE A 45 23.29 -3.14 3.80
C ILE A 45 23.23 -4.36 4.71
N PRO A 46 22.38 -5.37 4.41
CA PRO A 46 22.31 -6.56 5.24
C PRO A 46 23.56 -7.43 5.15
N TYR A 47 23.89 -8.12 6.23
CA TYR A 47 24.94 -9.14 6.27
C TYR A 47 24.64 -10.32 5.36
N ALA A 48 23.38 -10.70 5.29
CA ALA A 48 22.90 -11.83 4.49
C ALA A 48 21.45 -11.65 4.08
N VAL A 49 21.10 -12.21 2.93
CA VAL A 49 19.71 -12.42 2.49
C VAL A 49 19.41 -13.91 2.56
N VAL A 50 18.35 -14.28 3.26
CA VAL A 50 17.96 -15.67 3.53
C VAL A 50 16.54 -15.90 3.02
N ARG A 51 16.35 -16.99 2.27
CA ARG A 51 15.06 -17.36 1.67
C ARG A 51 14.53 -18.67 2.25
N PRO A 52 13.80 -18.64 3.38
CA PRO A 52 13.15 -19.82 3.94
C PRO A 52 11.99 -20.29 3.09
N SER A 53 11.63 -21.59 3.21
CA SER A 53 10.54 -22.23 2.47
C SER A 53 9.31 -22.55 3.32
N ASN A 54 9.43 -22.47 4.64
CA ASN A 54 8.36 -22.87 5.58
C ASN A 54 8.55 -22.23 6.96
N SER A 55 7.54 -22.35 7.82
CA SER A 55 7.55 -21.82 9.17
C SER A 55 8.62 -22.43 10.08
N GLN A 56 9.00 -23.69 9.88
CA GLN A 56 10.03 -24.37 10.69
C GLN A 56 11.43 -23.78 10.41
N GLU A 57 11.75 -23.47 9.15
CA GLU A 57 13.00 -22.77 8.79
C GLU A 57 13.03 -21.37 9.39
N ILE A 58 11.91 -20.62 9.31
CA ILE A 58 11.77 -19.30 9.93
C ILE A 58 11.91 -19.37 11.45
N SER A 59 11.28 -20.35 12.09
CA SER A 59 11.41 -20.58 13.54
C SER A 59 12.87 -20.76 13.97
N LYS A 60 13.60 -21.62 13.28
CA LYS A 60 15.04 -21.86 13.56
C LYS A 60 15.87 -20.60 13.31
N LEU A 61 15.57 -19.87 12.24
CA LEU A 61 16.28 -18.62 11.90
C LEU A 61 16.05 -17.55 12.97
N LEU A 62 14.79 -17.36 13.40
CA LEU A 62 14.47 -16.36 14.43
C LEU A 62 15.04 -16.73 15.80
N LYS A 63 15.02 -18.00 16.19
CA LYS A 63 15.71 -18.47 17.41
C LYS A 63 17.20 -18.14 17.37
N TYR A 64 17.86 -18.47 16.25
CA TYR A 64 19.27 -18.15 16.07
C TYR A 64 19.55 -16.64 16.14
N ALA A 65 18.75 -15.85 15.43
CA ALA A 65 18.89 -14.39 15.40
C ALA A 65 18.64 -13.77 16.78
N ASN A 66 17.61 -14.26 17.51
CA ASN A 66 17.26 -13.78 18.83
C ASN A 66 18.34 -14.10 19.89
N GLU A 67 18.92 -15.32 19.86
CA GLU A 67 20.05 -15.70 20.71
C GLU A 67 21.31 -14.87 20.45
N LYS A 68 21.51 -14.43 19.21
CA LYS A 68 22.67 -13.65 18.79
C LYS A 68 22.41 -12.14 18.74
N LEU A 69 21.19 -11.70 19.04
CA LEU A 69 20.71 -10.31 18.97
C LEU A 69 20.91 -9.68 17.58
N ILE A 70 20.85 -10.50 16.52
CA ILE A 70 21.01 -10.08 15.13
C ILE A 70 19.66 -9.58 14.62
N PRO A 71 19.57 -8.35 14.07
CA PRO A 71 18.33 -7.86 13.47
C PRO A 71 17.91 -8.70 12.26
N VAL A 72 16.59 -8.90 12.11
CA VAL A 72 15.96 -9.56 10.97
C VAL A 72 14.97 -8.62 10.32
N HIS A 73 15.18 -8.30 9.06
CA HIS A 73 14.33 -7.43 8.27
C HIS A 73 13.48 -8.29 7.32
N ILE A 74 12.16 -8.26 7.50
CA ILE A 74 11.23 -9.06 6.70
C ILE A 74 11.00 -8.39 5.37
N HIS A 75 11.13 -9.17 4.28
CA HIS A 75 11.02 -8.67 2.93
C HIS A 75 10.02 -9.49 2.10
N GLY A 76 9.04 -8.81 1.48
CA GLY A 76 8.19 -9.35 0.42
C GLY A 76 8.79 -9.05 -0.95
N SER A 77 8.22 -8.06 -1.66
CA SER A 77 8.74 -7.63 -2.99
C SER A 77 9.38 -6.25 -2.98
N GLY A 78 9.51 -5.59 -1.84
CA GLY A 78 10.16 -4.27 -1.75
C GLY A 78 9.40 -3.12 -2.40
N THR A 79 8.08 -3.21 -2.57
CA THR A 79 7.24 -2.21 -3.25
C THR A 79 6.85 -1.01 -2.38
N SER A 80 7.37 -0.91 -1.16
CA SER A 80 7.09 0.23 -0.29
C SER A 80 7.58 1.55 -0.89
N LEU A 81 6.74 2.58 -0.80
CA LEU A 81 7.05 3.95 -1.23
C LEU A 81 7.69 4.81 -0.12
N VAL A 82 7.81 4.26 1.10
CA VAL A 82 8.18 5.03 2.31
C VAL A 82 9.28 4.38 3.13
N GLY A 83 9.99 3.41 2.57
CA GLY A 83 11.13 2.80 3.22
C GLY A 83 10.81 1.63 4.16
N LEU A 84 9.61 1.04 4.13
CA LEU A 84 9.25 -0.09 5.00
C LEU A 84 10.09 -1.35 4.74
N ALA A 85 10.38 -1.65 3.48
CA ALA A 85 11.16 -2.83 3.10
C ALA A 85 12.67 -2.61 3.24
N ARG A 86 13.11 -1.37 3.41
CA ARG A 86 14.53 -1.01 3.55
C ARG A 86 14.99 -1.32 4.98
N PRO A 87 16.05 -2.12 5.18
CA PRO A 87 16.68 -2.29 6.49
C PRO A 87 17.08 -0.95 7.11
N LYS A 88 16.83 -0.75 8.39
CA LYS A 88 17.25 0.46 9.12
C LYS A 88 18.56 0.25 9.86
N THR A 89 18.95 -1.00 10.04
CA THR A 89 20.17 -1.42 10.67
C THR A 89 20.76 -2.59 9.88
N GLU A 90 22.05 -2.83 10.02
CA GLU A 90 22.66 -4.08 9.57
C GLU A 90 21.94 -5.28 10.19
N GLY A 91 21.88 -6.39 9.47
CA GLY A 91 21.19 -7.58 9.94
C GLY A 91 20.99 -8.62 8.85
N ILE A 92 20.01 -9.48 9.02
CA ILE A 92 19.60 -10.50 8.06
C ILE A 92 18.31 -10.01 7.38
N VAL A 93 18.25 -10.05 6.05
CA VAL A 93 16.98 -9.94 5.33
C VAL A 93 16.36 -11.33 5.19
N LEU A 94 15.14 -11.48 5.68
CA LEU A 94 14.30 -12.67 5.50
C LEU A 94 13.35 -12.42 4.32
N ASP A 95 13.63 -13.06 3.20
CA ASP A 95 12.84 -12.96 1.98
C ASP A 95 11.85 -14.13 1.85
N THR A 96 10.56 -13.83 1.79
CA THR A 96 9.48 -14.82 1.73
C THR A 96 9.25 -15.41 0.33
N ALA A 97 10.06 -15.06 -0.66
CA ALA A 97 9.85 -15.38 -2.08
C ALA A 97 9.71 -16.88 -2.41
N ARG A 98 10.16 -17.80 -1.53
CA ARG A 98 9.99 -19.26 -1.71
C ARG A 98 8.65 -19.78 -1.17
N MET A 99 7.92 -19.01 -0.38
CA MET A 99 6.67 -19.40 0.25
C MET A 99 5.49 -19.00 -0.67
N LYS A 100 5.12 -19.90 -1.60
CA LYS A 100 4.19 -19.60 -2.71
C LYS A 100 3.04 -20.59 -2.86
N LYS A 101 2.67 -21.31 -1.81
CA LYS A 101 1.53 -22.23 -1.87
C LYS A 101 0.22 -21.49 -1.63
N ILE A 102 -0.83 -21.98 -2.32
CA ILE A 102 -2.21 -21.54 -2.11
C ILE A 102 -3.12 -22.76 -2.10
N ARG A 103 -4.12 -22.72 -1.24
CA ARG A 103 -5.20 -23.73 -1.19
C ARG A 103 -6.53 -22.99 -1.07
N VAL A 104 -7.47 -23.35 -1.90
CA VAL A 104 -8.82 -22.76 -1.89
C VAL A 104 -9.80 -23.81 -1.40
N TYR A 105 -10.68 -23.40 -0.49
CA TYR A 105 -11.71 -24.25 0.13
C TYR A 105 -13.09 -23.62 -0.14
N PRO A 106 -13.65 -23.80 -1.35
CA PRO A 106 -14.91 -23.13 -1.73
C PRO A 106 -16.07 -23.52 -0.81
N GLU A 107 -16.13 -24.81 -0.42
CA GLU A 107 -17.15 -25.36 0.48
C GLU A 107 -17.09 -24.80 1.90
N ARG A 108 -15.94 -24.21 2.29
CA ARG A 108 -15.72 -23.58 3.59
C ARG A 108 -15.71 -22.05 3.51
N GLY A 109 -15.76 -21.50 2.30
CA GLY A 109 -15.80 -20.05 2.08
C GLY A 109 -14.50 -19.30 2.38
N TYR A 110 -13.33 -19.97 2.34
CA TYR A 110 -12.04 -19.34 2.55
C TYR A 110 -10.92 -19.94 1.67
N PHE A 111 -9.79 -19.26 1.65
CA PHE A 111 -8.53 -19.77 1.09
C PHE A 111 -7.38 -19.54 2.06
N GLU A 112 -6.31 -20.30 1.87
CA GLU A 112 -5.03 -20.15 2.57
C GLU A 112 -3.93 -19.87 1.56
N ALA A 113 -3.11 -18.86 1.84
CA ALA A 113 -2.01 -18.46 1.00
C ALA A 113 -0.74 -18.24 1.81
N GLU A 114 0.40 -18.71 1.30
CA GLU A 114 1.72 -18.36 1.83
C GLU A 114 2.11 -16.93 1.45
N PRO A 115 2.90 -16.21 2.29
CA PRO A 115 3.10 -14.77 2.20
C PRO A 115 3.84 -14.28 0.95
N GLY A 116 4.64 -15.13 0.30
CA GLY A 116 5.44 -14.79 -0.88
C GLY A 116 4.68 -14.86 -2.21
N LEU A 117 3.39 -15.21 -2.22
CA LEU A 117 2.56 -15.16 -3.42
C LEU A 117 2.30 -13.72 -3.85
N HIS A 118 2.44 -13.43 -5.14
CA HIS A 118 2.05 -12.15 -5.70
C HIS A 118 0.52 -12.03 -5.77
N ILE A 119 0.01 -10.83 -5.58
CA ILE A 119 -1.44 -10.53 -5.63
C ILE A 119 -2.08 -11.06 -6.92
N VAL A 120 -1.43 -10.82 -8.07
CA VAL A 120 -1.92 -11.29 -9.38
C VAL A 120 -2.02 -12.84 -9.45
N GLN A 121 -1.13 -13.57 -8.79
CA GLN A 121 -1.18 -15.03 -8.75
C GLN A 121 -2.35 -15.53 -7.90
N VAL A 122 -2.61 -14.87 -6.77
CA VAL A 122 -3.76 -15.17 -5.91
C VAL A 122 -5.06 -14.88 -6.66
N LYS A 123 -5.19 -13.73 -7.30
CA LYS A 123 -6.35 -13.36 -8.13
C LYS A 123 -6.63 -14.41 -9.22
N LYS A 124 -5.58 -14.82 -9.95
CA LYS A 124 -5.68 -15.85 -11.00
C LYS A 124 -6.16 -17.20 -10.45
N GLU A 125 -5.72 -17.58 -9.27
CA GLU A 125 -6.16 -18.84 -8.65
C GLU A 125 -7.62 -18.75 -8.20
N LEU A 126 -8.02 -17.67 -7.52
CA LEU A 126 -9.38 -17.47 -7.02
C LEU A 126 -10.41 -17.37 -8.14
N ALA A 127 -10.03 -16.78 -9.29
CA ALA A 127 -10.91 -16.67 -10.45
C ALA A 127 -11.44 -18.04 -10.96
N LYS A 128 -10.69 -19.13 -10.76
CA LYS A 128 -11.12 -20.49 -11.09
C LYS A 128 -12.35 -20.95 -10.29
N TYR A 129 -12.62 -20.30 -9.17
CA TYR A 129 -13.72 -20.58 -8.25
C TYR A 129 -14.77 -19.47 -8.23
N ASN A 130 -14.82 -18.63 -9.27
CA ASN A 130 -15.69 -17.46 -9.34
C ASN A 130 -15.57 -16.54 -8.11
N ALA A 131 -14.34 -16.42 -7.60
CA ALA A 131 -14.02 -15.59 -6.45
C ALA A 131 -12.99 -14.51 -6.82
N MET A 132 -13.04 -13.38 -6.14
CA MET A 132 -12.07 -12.30 -6.27
C MET A 132 -11.25 -12.14 -4.99
N LEU A 133 -10.05 -11.63 -5.15
CA LEU A 133 -9.28 -11.01 -4.07
C LEU A 133 -9.54 -9.50 -4.14
N PRO A 134 -10.21 -8.90 -3.16
CA PRO A 134 -10.56 -7.46 -3.19
C PRO A 134 -9.38 -6.56 -2.79
N LEU A 135 -8.20 -6.83 -3.34
CA LEU A 135 -6.96 -6.09 -3.12
C LEU A 135 -6.42 -5.63 -4.49
N PHE A 136 -6.29 -4.34 -4.66
CA PHE A 136 -5.89 -3.73 -5.95
C PHE A 136 -4.78 -2.68 -5.77
N PRO A 137 -3.64 -3.02 -5.13
CA PRO A 137 -2.53 -2.07 -5.04
C PRO A 137 -1.97 -1.76 -6.43
N GLY A 138 -1.51 -0.53 -6.66
CA GLY A 138 -0.89 -0.15 -7.94
C GLY A 138 0.30 -1.04 -8.32
N SER A 139 0.90 -1.72 -7.35
CA SER A 139 2.01 -2.67 -7.52
C SER A 139 1.56 -4.15 -7.59
N GLU A 140 0.29 -4.45 -7.89
CA GLU A 140 -0.27 -5.81 -7.77
C GLU A 140 0.46 -6.90 -8.57
N LEU A 141 1.13 -6.54 -9.66
CA LEU A 141 1.92 -7.48 -10.46
C LEU A 141 3.09 -8.07 -9.69
N VAL A 142 3.63 -7.33 -8.73
CA VAL A 142 4.82 -7.70 -7.96
C VAL A 142 4.60 -7.71 -6.45
N ALA A 143 3.61 -6.99 -5.92
CA ALA A 143 3.30 -6.99 -4.49
C ALA A 143 2.91 -8.38 -4.00
N THR A 144 3.41 -8.78 -2.82
CA THR A 144 3.06 -10.06 -2.19
C THR A 144 1.88 -9.91 -1.25
N ILE A 145 1.06 -10.97 -1.13
CA ILE A 145 -0.07 -10.98 -0.20
C ILE A 145 0.38 -10.77 1.25
N GLY A 146 1.54 -11.31 1.64
CA GLY A 146 2.11 -11.12 2.97
C GLY A 146 2.42 -9.66 3.27
N GLY A 147 3.10 -8.96 2.35
CA GLY A 147 3.40 -7.54 2.47
C GLY A 147 2.13 -6.67 2.50
N THR A 148 1.17 -6.98 1.63
CA THR A 148 -0.11 -6.24 1.53
C THR A 148 -0.93 -6.35 2.81
N VAL A 149 -1.02 -7.54 3.42
CA VAL A 149 -1.73 -7.75 4.69
C VAL A 149 -0.96 -7.18 5.88
N ALA A 150 0.38 -7.33 5.89
CA ALA A 150 1.22 -6.80 6.96
C ALA A 150 1.18 -5.26 7.05
N VAL A 151 0.97 -4.56 5.93
CA VAL A 151 0.77 -3.09 5.88
C VAL A 151 -0.72 -2.73 6.06
N ASN A 152 -1.64 -3.67 5.83
CA ASN A 152 -3.07 -3.41 5.69
C ASN A 152 -3.34 -2.35 4.62
N THR A 153 -2.72 -2.52 3.47
CA THR A 153 -2.67 -1.55 2.36
C THR A 153 -4.06 -1.18 1.86
N SER A 154 -4.34 0.11 1.74
CA SER A 154 -5.45 0.60 0.91
C SER A 154 -5.07 0.56 -0.56
N ALA A 155 -6.05 0.50 -1.46
CA ALA A 155 -5.75 0.46 -2.88
C ALA A 155 -6.97 0.82 -3.74
N HIS A 156 -6.82 1.78 -4.62
CA HIS A 156 -7.84 2.25 -5.57
C HIS A 156 -9.23 2.52 -4.95
N GLY A 157 -9.27 2.84 -3.64
CA GLY A 157 -10.52 3.17 -2.96
C GLY A 157 -11.49 2.01 -2.73
N VAL A 158 -11.08 0.76 -3.03
CA VAL A 158 -11.89 -0.46 -2.79
C VAL A 158 -12.29 -0.59 -1.33
N ASP A 159 -11.46 -0.08 -0.43
CA ASP A 159 -11.69 -0.06 1.00
C ASP A 159 -12.95 0.71 1.40
N ALA A 160 -13.35 1.75 0.67
CA ALA A 160 -14.63 2.44 0.90
C ALA A 160 -15.84 1.57 0.54
N ALA A 161 -15.70 0.69 -0.45
CA ALA A 161 -16.80 -0.16 -0.93
C ALA A 161 -16.88 -1.52 -0.24
N LEU A 162 -15.73 -2.18 0.01
CA LEU A 162 -15.67 -3.57 0.48
C LEU A 162 -14.88 -3.75 1.77
N GLY A 163 -14.01 -2.81 2.14
CA GLY A 163 -13.12 -2.92 3.28
C GLY A 163 -11.66 -3.18 2.91
N LYS A 164 -10.78 -3.13 3.91
CA LYS A 164 -9.33 -3.29 3.80
C LYS A 164 -8.92 -4.77 3.87
N PRO A 165 -7.66 -5.12 3.53
CA PRO A 165 -7.17 -6.50 3.64
C PRO A 165 -7.52 -7.19 4.95
N GLY A 166 -7.36 -6.49 6.07
CA GLY A 166 -7.64 -7.01 7.41
C GLY A 166 -9.11 -7.36 7.70
N ASP A 167 -10.06 -6.85 6.89
CA ASP A 167 -11.48 -7.17 7.01
C ASP A 167 -11.83 -8.52 6.39
N PHE A 168 -10.95 -9.02 5.54
CA PHE A 168 -11.08 -10.33 4.89
C PHE A 168 -10.27 -11.43 5.59
N VAL A 169 -9.34 -11.07 6.48
CA VAL A 169 -8.49 -12.03 7.19
C VAL A 169 -9.29 -12.77 8.26
N LEU A 170 -9.23 -14.09 8.24
CA LEU A 170 -9.80 -14.99 9.23
C LEU A 170 -8.76 -15.47 10.25
N GLY A 171 -7.50 -15.58 9.89
CA GLY A 171 -6.43 -16.03 10.76
C GLY A 171 -5.07 -16.11 10.08
N PHE A 172 -4.07 -16.39 10.88
CA PHE A 172 -2.69 -16.55 10.44
C PHE A 172 -2.01 -17.76 11.11
N GLU A 173 -1.00 -18.32 10.43
CA GLU A 173 0.15 -18.90 11.08
C GLU A 173 1.23 -17.82 11.17
N VAL A 174 1.82 -17.63 12.35
CA VAL A 174 2.83 -16.59 12.62
C VAL A 174 4.00 -17.22 13.35
N VAL A 175 5.22 -16.86 12.96
CA VAL A 175 6.41 -17.15 13.75
C VAL A 175 6.79 -15.90 14.55
N LEU A 176 6.77 -16.03 15.88
CA LEU A 176 7.15 -14.96 16.79
C LEU A 176 8.68 -14.74 16.80
N PRO A 177 9.17 -13.57 17.26
CA PRO A 177 10.61 -13.32 17.36
C PRO A 177 11.39 -14.36 18.19
N THR A 178 10.74 -15.00 19.17
CA THR A 178 11.28 -16.11 19.97
C THR A 178 11.43 -17.42 19.17
N GLY A 179 10.88 -17.46 17.96
CA GLY A 179 10.82 -18.64 17.10
C GLY A 179 9.65 -19.58 17.39
N GLU A 180 8.74 -19.23 18.29
CA GLU A 180 7.48 -19.95 18.49
C GLU A 180 6.57 -19.78 17.28
N VAL A 181 5.91 -20.88 16.89
CA VAL A 181 4.90 -20.87 15.82
C VAL A 181 3.52 -20.88 16.48
N ILE A 182 2.73 -19.88 16.20
CA ILE A 182 1.37 -19.75 16.71
C ILE A 182 0.34 -19.74 15.59
N GLN A 183 -0.87 -20.16 15.91
CA GLN A 183 -2.05 -20.02 15.06
C GLN A 183 -2.97 -18.97 15.67
N THR A 184 -3.50 -18.08 14.81
CA THR A 184 -4.51 -17.10 15.23
C THR A 184 -5.77 -17.27 14.40
N GLY A 185 -6.87 -16.71 14.88
CA GLY A 185 -8.11 -16.73 14.12
C GLY A 185 -8.82 -18.07 14.13
N THR A 186 -9.67 -18.27 13.14
CA THR A 186 -10.56 -19.41 12.99
C THR A 186 -10.90 -19.63 11.52
N GLU A 187 -11.48 -20.77 11.17
CA GLU A 187 -12.02 -21.03 9.83
C GLU A 187 -13.42 -20.42 9.65
N SER A 188 -14.02 -19.89 10.71
CA SER A 188 -15.36 -19.28 10.69
C SER A 188 -15.27 -17.75 10.70
N THR A 189 -16.22 -17.10 10.04
CA THR A 189 -16.37 -15.64 10.10
C THR A 189 -16.94 -15.16 11.44
N ARG A 190 -17.53 -16.05 12.25
CA ARG A 190 -18.09 -15.72 13.57
C ARG A 190 -17.08 -15.97 14.66
N ARG A 191 -16.78 -14.91 15.42
CA ARG A 191 -15.80 -14.98 16.49
C ARG A 191 -16.16 -14.02 17.63
N ALA A 192 -16.28 -14.55 18.82
CA ALA A 192 -16.59 -13.80 20.05
C ALA A 192 -15.94 -14.47 21.28
N ALA A 193 -14.67 -14.89 21.17
CA ALA A 193 -13.96 -15.63 22.21
C ALA A 193 -12.73 -14.84 22.71
N GLY A 194 -12.95 -13.69 23.32
CA GLY A 194 -11.91 -12.84 23.89
C GLY A 194 -11.24 -11.91 22.89
N ILE A 195 -10.03 -11.46 23.25
CA ILE A 195 -9.20 -10.58 22.41
C ILE A 195 -8.84 -11.36 21.13
N ASP A 196 -8.99 -10.71 19.97
CA ASP A 196 -8.59 -11.27 18.68
C ASP A 196 -7.10 -11.00 18.38
N PRO A 197 -6.18 -11.96 18.60
CA PRO A 197 -4.76 -11.75 18.33
C PRO A 197 -4.46 -11.61 16.82
N THR A 198 -5.37 -12.06 15.93
CA THR A 198 -5.24 -11.87 14.48
C THR A 198 -5.09 -10.39 14.12
N LYS A 199 -5.84 -9.53 14.80
CA LYS A 199 -5.81 -8.08 14.54
C LYS A 199 -4.51 -7.40 14.95
N PHE A 200 -3.67 -8.02 15.81
CA PHE A 200 -2.36 -7.48 16.13
C PHE A 200 -1.37 -7.59 14.96
N PHE A 201 -1.53 -8.59 14.09
CA PHE A 201 -0.61 -8.84 12.98
C PHE A 201 -1.03 -8.12 11.69
N VAL A 202 -2.30 -7.79 11.52
CA VAL A 202 -2.78 -6.94 10.41
C VAL A 202 -2.23 -5.53 10.60
N GLY A 203 -1.52 -5.00 9.60
CA GLY A 203 -0.93 -3.67 9.69
C GLY A 203 0.24 -3.56 10.68
N SER A 204 0.78 -4.70 11.16
CA SER A 204 1.93 -4.70 12.09
C SER A 204 3.27 -4.43 11.40
N GLU A 205 3.32 -4.38 10.08
CA GLU A 205 4.52 -4.12 9.26
C GLU A 205 5.69 -5.06 9.60
N GLY A 206 5.36 -6.29 10.05
CA GLY A 206 6.34 -7.28 10.46
C GLY A 206 7.04 -6.98 11.78
N LEU A 207 6.56 -6.04 12.57
CA LEU A 207 7.15 -5.70 13.87
C LEU A 207 6.89 -6.74 14.97
N LEU A 208 5.80 -7.49 14.87
CA LEU A 208 5.32 -8.37 15.93
C LEU A 208 5.55 -9.88 15.64
N GLY A 209 5.81 -10.23 14.37
CA GLY A 209 6.00 -11.60 13.93
C GLY A 209 6.08 -11.71 12.41
N VAL A 210 6.49 -12.90 11.94
CA VAL A 210 6.57 -13.24 10.52
C VAL A 210 5.35 -14.06 10.13
N LEU A 211 4.52 -13.54 9.23
CA LEU A 211 3.38 -14.27 8.66
C LEU A 211 3.90 -15.42 7.78
N THR A 212 3.41 -16.62 8.00
CA THR A 212 3.81 -17.82 7.24
C THR A 212 2.64 -18.48 6.52
N LEU A 213 1.42 -18.27 7.00
CA LEU A 213 0.18 -18.63 6.32
C LEU A 213 -0.88 -17.55 6.60
N ILE A 214 -1.61 -17.19 5.57
CA ILE A 214 -2.67 -16.17 5.62
C ILE A 214 -3.97 -16.85 5.21
N ARG A 215 -4.95 -16.90 6.12
CA ARG A 215 -6.30 -17.40 5.84
C ARG A 215 -7.23 -16.22 5.63
N MET A 216 -7.89 -16.15 4.46
CA MET A 216 -8.82 -15.08 4.11
C MET A 216 -10.14 -15.67 3.61
N ARG A 217 -11.25 -14.97 3.90
CA ARG A 217 -12.56 -15.34 3.37
C ARG A 217 -12.61 -15.17 1.85
N LEU A 218 -13.32 -16.07 1.17
CA LEU A 218 -13.64 -15.91 -0.24
C LEU A 218 -14.69 -14.80 -0.42
N VAL A 219 -14.45 -13.95 -1.39
CA VAL A 219 -15.41 -12.95 -1.85
C VAL A 219 -15.88 -13.40 -3.24
N PRO A 220 -17.17 -13.57 -3.47
CA PRO A 220 -17.67 -13.91 -4.80
C PRO A 220 -17.22 -12.88 -5.83
N LEU A 221 -17.00 -13.28 -7.07
CA LEU A 221 -16.72 -12.37 -8.16
C LEU A 221 -18.01 -11.63 -8.52
N PRO A 222 -18.08 -10.29 -8.34
CA PRO A 222 -19.28 -9.54 -8.69
C PRO A 222 -19.33 -9.26 -10.19
N TYR A 223 -20.50 -8.85 -10.67
CA TYR A 223 -20.69 -8.22 -11.96
C TYR A 223 -20.29 -6.75 -11.88
N PHE A 224 -19.68 -6.22 -12.94
CA PHE A 224 -19.15 -4.87 -12.99
C PHE A 224 -19.70 -4.10 -14.19
N GLU A 225 -19.93 -2.82 -13.96
CA GLU A 225 -20.11 -1.83 -15.02
C GLU A 225 -19.10 -0.72 -14.85
N ASN A 226 -18.53 -0.24 -15.95
CA ASN A 226 -17.51 0.78 -15.97
C ASN A 226 -18.12 2.10 -16.44
N ILE A 227 -17.80 3.20 -15.75
CA ILE A 227 -18.27 4.53 -16.09
C ILE A 227 -17.08 5.46 -16.20
N VAL A 228 -17.04 6.28 -17.22
CA VAL A 228 -16.14 7.44 -17.32
C VAL A 228 -16.96 8.70 -17.37
N ALA A 229 -16.46 9.75 -16.68
CA ALA A 229 -17.08 11.06 -16.71
C ALA A 229 -15.98 12.14 -16.85
N TYR A 230 -16.23 13.10 -17.70
CA TYR A 230 -15.36 14.24 -17.97
C TYR A 230 -15.97 15.49 -17.36
N TYR A 231 -15.18 16.22 -16.61
CA TYR A 231 -15.61 17.44 -15.91
C TYR A 231 -14.74 18.61 -16.32
N LYS A 232 -15.30 19.80 -16.23
CA LYS A 232 -14.55 21.03 -16.55
C LYS A 232 -13.39 21.21 -15.58
N THR A 233 -13.63 20.92 -14.30
CA THR A 233 -12.64 21.10 -13.21
C THR A 233 -12.62 19.90 -12.28
N THR A 234 -11.51 19.72 -11.57
CA THR A 234 -11.40 18.72 -10.49
C THR A 234 -12.35 19.01 -9.33
N GLU A 235 -12.64 20.29 -9.06
CA GLU A 235 -13.58 20.70 -8.02
C GLU A 235 -15.01 20.19 -8.30
N ASP A 236 -15.42 20.10 -9.57
CA ASP A 236 -16.72 19.51 -9.94
C ASP A 236 -16.81 18.03 -9.57
N ILE A 237 -15.70 17.27 -9.73
CA ILE A 237 -15.60 15.87 -9.27
C ILE A 237 -15.70 15.83 -7.75
N ILE A 238 -14.97 16.69 -7.05
CA ILE A 238 -14.96 16.74 -5.58
C ILE A 238 -16.37 17.05 -5.04
N ASP A 239 -17.05 18.02 -5.60
CA ASP A 239 -18.42 18.40 -5.22
C ASP A 239 -19.39 17.22 -5.45
N THR A 240 -19.24 16.50 -6.56
CA THR A 240 -20.01 15.28 -6.85
C THR A 240 -19.79 14.21 -5.77
N VAL A 241 -18.55 13.95 -5.38
CA VAL A 241 -18.24 12.95 -4.35
C VAL A 241 -18.77 13.38 -2.98
N MET A 242 -18.62 14.64 -2.61
CA MET A 242 -19.15 15.17 -1.34
C MET A 242 -20.68 15.02 -1.29
N GLU A 243 -21.38 15.30 -2.39
CA GLU A 243 -22.82 15.13 -2.49
C GLU A 243 -23.24 13.65 -2.46
N MET A 244 -22.45 12.75 -3.06
CA MET A 244 -22.65 11.28 -2.97
C MET A 244 -22.71 10.82 -1.52
N TYR A 245 -21.73 11.21 -0.71
CA TYR A 245 -21.70 10.86 0.70
C TYR A 245 -22.82 11.51 1.50
N LYS A 246 -23.14 12.77 1.22
CA LYS A 246 -24.23 13.51 1.88
C LYS A 246 -25.59 12.87 1.63
N GLN A 247 -25.82 12.33 0.44
CA GLN A 247 -27.05 11.58 0.10
C GLN A 247 -27.03 10.13 0.59
N GLY A 248 -25.94 9.67 1.24
CA GLY A 248 -25.81 8.30 1.71
C GLY A 248 -25.69 7.27 0.57
N ILE A 249 -25.24 7.70 -0.61
CA ILE A 249 -25.00 6.81 -1.73
C ILE A 249 -23.69 6.06 -1.47
N HIS A 250 -23.75 4.72 -1.51
CA HIS A 250 -22.58 3.88 -1.29
C HIS A 250 -21.55 4.06 -2.41
N PRO A 251 -20.26 4.26 -2.11
CA PRO A 251 -19.24 4.42 -3.13
C PRO A 251 -19.18 3.24 -4.11
N PRO A 252 -18.90 3.47 -5.39
CA PRO A 252 -18.58 2.41 -6.34
C PRO A 252 -17.31 1.66 -5.91
N LEU A 253 -17.05 0.49 -6.50
CA LEU A 253 -15.87 -0.31 -6.19
C LEU A 253 -14.57 0.47 -6.39
N PHE A 254 -14.52 1.24 -7.48
CA PHE A 254 -13.50 2.26 -7.74
C PHE A 254 -14.18 3.58 -8.04
N TYR A 255 -13.61 4.65 -7.54
CA TYR A 255 -13.91 6.00 -7.96
C TYR A 255 -12.60 6.77 -7.95
N GLU A 256 -11.93 6.74 -9.10
CA GLU A 256 -10.63 7.38 -9.33
C GLU A 256 -10.83 8.72 -10.02
N PHE A 257 -9.85 9.63 -9.84
CA PHE A 257 -9.81 10.86 -10.61
C PHE A 257 -8.40 11.16 -11.13
N LEU A 258 -8.36 11.90 -12.20
CA LEU A 258 -7.20 12.62 -12.71
C LEU A 258 -7.59 14.10 -12.75
N ASP A 259 -6.78 14.98 -12.17
CA ASP A 259 -6.93 16.42 -12.41
C ASP A 259 -6.63 16.76 -13.89
N GLU A 260 -6.85 17.98 -14.30
CA GLU A 260 -6.73 18.41 -15.69
C GLU A 260 -5.33 18.13 -16.25
N ARG A 261 -4.30 18.29 -15.44
CA ARG A 261 -2.92 18.06 -15.85
C ARG A 261 -2.56 16.57 -15.88
N ALA A 262 -2.98 15.82 -14.87
CA ALA A 262 -2.78 14.37 -14.84
C ALA A 262 -3.54 13.66 -15.95
N ALA A 263 -4.75 14.13 -16.28
CA ALA A 263 -5.57 13.60 -17.35
C ALA A 263 -4.87 13.78 -18.72
N LYS A 264 -4.36 14.97 -19.00
CA LYS A 264 -3.57 15.23 -20.20
C LYS A 264 -2.36 14.29 -20.31
N ILE A 265 -1.56 14.20 -19.26
CA ILE A 265 -0.36 13.35 -19.22
C ILE A 265 -0.71 11.87 -19.39
N GLY A 266 -1.75 11.40 -18.71
CA GLY A 266 -2.15 9.99 -18.75
C GLY A 266 -2.72 9.59 -20.11
N PHE A 267 -3.55 10.44 -20.73
CA PHE A 267 -4.14 10.19 -22.04
C PHE A 267 -3.07 10.20 -23.15
N GLU A 268 -2.17 11.18 -23.11
CA GLU A 268 -1.00 11.23 -24.01
C GLU A 268 -0.17 9.95 -23.92
N ALA A 269 0.07 9.45 -22.71
CA ALA A 269 0.89 8.27 -22.46
C ALA A 269 0.32 6.97 -23.09
N VAL A 270 -1.00 6.90 -23.27
CA VAL A 270 -1.69 5.74 -23.86
C VAL A 270 -2.19 6.00 -25.30
N GLY A 271 -1.86 7.17 -25.87
CA GLY A 271 -2.21 7.53 -27.25
C GLY A 271 -3.69 7.90 -27.45
N LEU A 272 -4.39 8.31 -26.39
CA LEU A 272 -5.73 8.88 -26.46
C LEU A 272 -5.65 10.38 -26.74
N GLU A 273 -6.73 10.93 -27.34
CA GLU A 273 -6.88 12.40 -27.47
C GLU A 273 -6.92 13.08 -26.10
N GLU A 274 -6.38 14.29 -26.03
CA GLU A 274 -6.37 15.10 -24.82
C GLU A 274 -7.81 15.33 -24.32
N PRO A 275 -8.16 14.95 -23.09
CA PRO A 275 -9.50 15.13 -22.57
C PRO A 275 -9.77 16.62 -22.25
N ILE A 276 -11.01 17.00 -22.30
CA ILE A 276 -11.44 18.34 -21.89
C ILE A 276 -11.60 18.35 -20.37
N GLY A 277 -10.58 18.88 -19.64
CA GLY A 277 -10.62 19.03 -18.20
C GLY A 277 -10.24 17.79 -17.40
N ALA A 278 -10.86 17.61 -16.23
CA ALA A 278 -10.60 16.51 -15.30
C ALA A 278 -11.39 15.25 -15.66
N VAL A 279 -10.86 14.08 -15.32
CA VAL A 279 -11.49 12.78 -15.64
C VAL A 279 -11.77 12.00 -14.38
N ALA A 280 -12.97 11.46 -14.28
CA ALA A 280 -13.39 10.51 -13.24
C ALA A 280 -13.65 9.13 -13.86
N MET A 281 -13.13 8.09 -13.22
CA MET A 281 -13.24 6.69 -13.65
C MET A 281 -13.85 5.87 -12.53
N MET A 282 -14.91 5.15 -12.81
CA MET A 282 -15.65 4.42 -11.80
C MET A 282 -15.96 3.00 -12.25
N ARG A 283 -15.93 2.09 -11.28
CA ARG A 283 -16.42 0.73 -11.47
C ARG A 283 -17.50 0.44 -10.47
N VAL A 284 -18.73 0.32 -10.95
CA VAL A 284 -19.88 -0.07 -10.15
C VAL A 284 -19.97 -1.58 -10.10
N HIS A 285 -20.39 -2.15 -8.99
CA HIS A 285 -20.50 -3.60 -8.81
C HIS A 285 -21.83 -4.03 -8.19
N SER A 286 -22.24 -5.25 -8.52
CA SER A 286 -23.37 -5.93 -7.88
C SER A 286 -23.18 -7.45 -7.94
N TRP A 287 -23.91 -8.17 -7.09
CA TRP A 287 -23.89 -9.63 -7.06
C TRP A 287 -24.81 -10.28 -8.10
N SER A 288 -25.48 -9.49 -8.94
CA SER A 288 -26.23 -9.93 -10.10
C SER A 288 -25.98 -9.01 -11.29
N LYS A 289 -26.09 -9.54 -12.51
CA LYS A 289 -25.87 -8.77 -13.74
C LYS A 289 -26.87 -7.61 -13.84
N LEU A 290 -28.16 -7.89 -13.71
CA LEU A 290 -29.20 -6.87 -13.75
C LEU A 290 -28.99 -5.79 -12.66
N GLY A 291 -28.57 -6.19 -11.46
CA GLY A 291 -28.25 -5.26 -10.38
C GLY A 291 -27.02 -4.39 -10.65
N SER A 292 -26.02 -4.83 -11.43
CA SER A 292 -24.91 -3.98 -11.83
C SER A 292 -25.33 -2.96 -12.90
N GLU A 293 -26.14 -3.38 -13.86
CA GLU A 293 -26.69 -2.51 -14.90
C GLU A 293 -27.57 -1.40 -14.31
N ASP A 294 -28.54 -1.76 -13.44
CA ASP A 294 -29.40 -0.80 -12.76
C ASP A 294 -28.59 0.19 -11.89
N LYS A 295 -27.63 -0.32 -11.14
CA LYS A 295 -26.75 0.49 -10.31
C LYS A 295 -25.94 1.49 -11.14
N ALA A 296 -25.41 1.04 -12.28
CA ALA A 296 -24.64 1.90 -13.18
C ALA A 296 -25.50 3.00 -13.79
N GLN A 297 -26.72 2.68 -14.24
CA GLN A 297 -27.66 3.66 -14.78
C GLN A 297 -28.06 4.70 -13.73
N ASN A 298 -28.31 4.27 -12.50
CA ASN A 298 -28.66 5.17 -11.40
C ASN A 298 -27.47 6.05 -11.00
N PHE A 299 -26.27 5.47 -10.98
CA PHE A 299 -25.06 6.23 -10.68
C PHE A 299 -24.74 7.23 -11.80
N LEU A 300 -24.89 6.85 -13.06
CA LEU A 300 -24.74 7.75 -14.20
C LEU A 300 -25.68 8.96 -14.10
N LYS A 301 -26.96 8.75 -13.74
CA LYS A 301 -27.91 9.85 -13.48
C LYS A 301 -27.44 10.74 -12.34
N PHE A 302 -26.93 10.15 -11.26
CA PHE A 302 -26.41 10.89 -10.12
C PHE A 302 -25.23 11.80 -10.50
N LEU A 303 -24.31 11.37 -11.38
CA LEU A 303 -23.16 12.16 -11.79
C LEU A 303 -23.52 13.53 -12.38
N HIS A 304 -24.72 13.69 -12.91
CA HIS A 304 -25.21 14.99 -13.42
C HIS A 304 -25.32 16.08 -12.34
N VAL A 305 -25.28 15.74 -11.05
CA VAL A 305 -25.21 16.71 -9.95
C VAL A 305 -23.95 17.60 -10.08
N GLY A 306 -22.82 17.04 -10.55
CA GLY A 306 -21.57 17.76 -10.78
C GLY A 306 -21.43 18.40 -12.17
N ASN A 307 -22.49 18.39 -12.99
CA ASN A 307 -22.47 18.97 -14.34
C ASN A 307 -21.32 18.45 -15.22
N PRO A 308 -21.15 17.14 -15.41
CA PRO A 308 -20.12 16.61 -16.29
C PRO A 308 -20.32 17.13 -17.73
N ILE A 309 -19.22 17.36 -18.44
CA ILE A 309 -19.24 17.64 -19.89
C ILE A 309 -19.81 16.43 -20.63
N GLU A 310 -19.36 15.24 -20.23
CA GLU A 310 -19.83 13.95 -20.73
C GLU A 310 -19.72 12.93 -19.61
N ALA A 311 -20.66 12.01 -19.53
CA ALA A 311 -20.59 10.82 -18.69
C ALA A 311 -21.25 9.64 -19.40
N LYS A 312 -20.54 8.51 -19.46
CA LYS A 312 -21.03 7.31 -20.16
C LYS A 312 -20.63 6.02 -19.46
N ILE A 313 -21.44 4.98 -19.68
CA ILE A 313 -21.05 3.60 -19.42
C ILE A 313 -20.15 3.14 -20.56
N VAL A 314 -19.00 2.56 -20.24
CA VAL A 314 -18.05 2.02 -21.21
C VAL A 314 -18.26 0.52 -21.30
N GLU A 315 -18.94 0.09 -22.36
CA GLU A 315 -19.26 -1.32 -22.60
C GLU A 315 -18.08 -2.08 -23.19
N ASP A 316 -17.30 -1.43 -24.05
CA ASP A 316 -16.10 -2.02 -24.65
C ASP A 316 -14.98 -2.15 -23.61
N ILE A 317 -14.55 -3.38 -23.37
CA ILE A 317 -13.52 -3.69 -22.38
C ILE A 317 -12.13 -3.18 -22.79
N ASP A 318 -11.81 -3.09 -24.04
CA ASP A 318 -10.52 -2.60 -24.53
C ASP A 318 -10.48 -1.07 -24.44
N GLU A 319 -11.58 -0.37 -24.75
CA GLU A 319 -11.73 1.06 -24.47
C GLU A 319 -11.56 1.33 -22.97
N TRP A 320 -12.26 0.59 -22.12
CA TRP A 320 -12.12 0.74 -20.68
C TRP A 320 -10.68 0.51 -20.18
N ASN A 321 -10.04 -0.57 -20.64
CA ASN A 321 -8.68 -0.90 -20.22
C ASN A 321 -7.69 0.19 -20.65
N THR A 322 -7.88 0.82 -21.80
CA THR A 322 -7.06 1.94 -22.27
C THR A 322 -7.25 3.17 -21.38
N ILE A 323 -8.52 3.55 -21.12
CA ILE A 323 -8.85 4.65 -20.22
C ILE A 323 -8.31 4.37 -18.80
N TRP A 324 -8.50 3.16 -18.27
CA TRP A 324 -7.99 2.77 -16.97
C TRP A 324 -6.46 2.82 -16.89
N THR A 325 -5.78 2.40 -17.95
CA THR A 325 -4.32 2.43 -18.03
C THR A 325 -3.80 3.86 -17.99
N SER A 326 -4.51 4.83 -18.57
CA SER A 326 -4.11 6.25 -18.51
C SER A 326 -3.95 6.75 -17.07
N ARG A 327 -4.77 6.23 -16.13
CA ARG A 327 -4.66 6.56 -14.71
C ARG A 327 -3.32 6.09 -14.09
N ALA A 328 -2.89 4.88 -14.40
CA ALA A 328 -1.61 4.36 -13.94
C ALA A 328 -0.43 5.07 -14.63
N GLU A 329 -0.56 5.30 -15.94
CA GLU A 329 0.47 5.95 -16.73
C GLU A 329 0.59 7.45 -16.44
N ALA A 330 -0.43 8.13 -15.94
CA ALA A 330 -0.30 9.50 -15.47
C ALA A 330 0.85 9.65 -14.45
N GLY A 331 0.93 8.74 -13.46
CA GLY A 331 2.04 8.68 -12.52
C GLY A 331 3.37 8.26 -13.16
N ASN A 332 3.36 7.16 -13.93
CA ASN A 332 4.58 6.60 -14.52
C ASN A 332 5.21 7.51 -15.57
N TYR A 333 4.37 8.09 -16.45
CA TYR A 333 4.83 8.95 -17.54
C TYR A 333 5.34 10.30 -17.03
N MET A 334 4.73 10.82 -15.96
CA MET A 334 5.17 12.03 -15.28
C MET A 334 6.66 11.93 -14.85
N TYR A 335 7.13 10.77 -14.37
CA TYR A 335 8.55 10.54 -14.05
C TYR A 335 9.47 10.53 -15.29
N ARG A 336 8.93 10.31 -16.49
CA ARG A 336 9.70 10.42 -17.75
C ARG A 336 9.86 11.88 -18.16
N LEU A 337 8.86 12.70 -17.89
CA LEU A 337 8.82 14.11 -18.27
C LEU A 337 9.65 15.02 -17.33
N GLY A 338 9.78 14.64 -16.05
CA GLY A 338 10.46 15.47 -15.06
C GLY A 338 10.69 14.77 -13.73
N MET A 339 10.85 15.58 -12.69
CA MET A 339 10.92 15.12 -11.30
C MET A 339 9.60 15.39 -10.58
N THR A 340 9.22 14.47 -9.73
CA THR A 340 7.99 14.55 -8.95
C THR A 340 8.25 14.35 -7.47
N PHE A 341 7.59 15.14 -6.66
CA PHE A 341 7.63 15.06 -5.20
C PHE A 341 6.21 14.97 -4.71
N GLY A 342 5.79 13.76 -4.36
CA GLY A 342 4.41 13.48 -4.01
C GLY A 342 4.20 13.14 -2.56
N SER A 343 2.98 13.30 -2.13
CA SER A 343 2.48 12.80 -0.86
C SER A 343 1.00 12.48 -0.95
N GLU A 344 0.51 11.83 0.07
CA GLU A 344 -0.85 11.36 0.21
C GLU A 344 -1.58 12.23 1.26
N ILE A 345 -2.78 12.67 0.91
CA ILE A 345 -3.68 13.39 1.80
C ILE A 345 -5.01 12.64 1.81
N SER A 346 -5.44 12.19 2.99
CA SER A 346 -6.68 11.42 3.17
C SER A 346 -7.60 12.15 4.16
N PRO A 347 -8.29 13.20 3.72
CA PRO A 347 -9.14 14.01 4.59
C PRO A 347 -10.46 13.32 4.92
N ARG A 348 -11.20 13.83 5.90
CA ARG A 348 -12.63 13.54 6.02
C ARG A 348 -13.35 14.06 4.77
N VAL A 349 -14.41 13.37 4.38
CA VAL A 349 -15.22 13.73 3.18
C VAL A 349 -15.65 15.19 3.19
N ASP A 350 -16.17 15.68 4.34
CA ASP A 350 -16.66 17.06 4.51
C ASP A 350 -15.54 18.12 4.41
N LYS A 351 -14.29 17.69 4.29
CA LYS A 351 -13.09 18.53 4.18
C LYS A 351 -12.29 18.29 2.89
N LEU A 352 -12.84 17.52 1.98
CA LEU A 352 -12.14 17.13 0.76
C LEU A 352 -11.76 18.33 -0.11
N LYS A 353 -12.68 19.29 -0.28
CA LYS A 353 -12.47 20.49 -1.10
C LYS A 353 -11.42 21.43 -0.52
N GLU A 354 -11.51 21.69 0.78
CA GLU A 354 -10.52 22.51 1.48
C GLU A 354 -9.13 21.86 1.48
N ALA A 355 -9.08 20.52 1.65
CA ALA A 355 -7.82 19.78 1.62
C ALA A 355 -7.17 19.81 0.22
N PHE A 356 -7.97 19.70 -0.85
CA PHE A 356 -7.48 19.80 -2.22
C PHE A 356 -6.91 21.20 -2.50
N HIS A 357 -7.64 22.26 -2.13
CA HIS A 357 -7.18 23.62 -2.28
C HIS A 357 -5.88 23.89 -1.50
N ASP A 358 -5.80 23.47 -0.24
CA ASP A 358 -4.58 23.63 0.56
C ASP A 358 -3.40 22.85 -0.02
N ALA A 359 -3.65 21.69 -0.64
CA ALA A 359 -2.60 20.92 -1.33
C ALA A 359 -2.03 21.70 -2.54
N GLN A 360 -2.88 22.37 -3.31
CA GLN A 360 -2.45 23.28 -4.38
C GLN A 360 -1.59 24.43 -3.84
N LEU A 361 -2.01 25.02 -2.71
CA LEU A 361 -1.26 26.10 -2.06
C LEU A 361 0.11 25.65 -1.56
N ILE A 362 0.23 24.40 -1.06
CA ILE A 362 1.53 23.84 -0.67
C ILE A 362 2.49 23.84 -1.85
N VAL A 363 2.07 23.32 -3.00
CA VAL A 363 2.93 23.21 -4.19
C VAL A 363 3.30 24.61 -4.71
N LYS A 364 2.34 25.53 -4.75
CA LYS A 364 2.57 26.92 -5.17
C LYS A 364 3.56 27.67 -4.26
N ASN A 365 3.62 27.31 -2.97
CA ASN A 365 4.41 28.02 -1.95
C ASN A 365 5.56 27.16 -1.41
N LEU A 366 6.14 26.25 -2.20
CA LEU A 366 7.33 25.50 -1.80
C LEU A 366 8.49 26.46 -1.53
N LYS A 367 9.14 26.32 -0.38
CA LYS A 367 10.25 27.17 0.05
C LYS A 367 11.48 27.03 -0.84
N ASN A 368 11.69 25.81 -1.33
CA ASN A 368 12.90 25.44 -2.06
C ASN A 368 12.74 25.50 -3.58
N TYR A 369 11.51 25.70 -4.11
CA TYR A 369 11.27 25.76 -5.56
C TYR A 369 9.94 26.45 -5.92
N ASN A 370 9.99 27.57 -6.62
CA ASN A 370 8.82 28.44 -6.86
C ASN A 370 8.01 28.12 -8.14
N ASN A 371 8.51 27.24 -9.02
CA ASN A 371 7.90 26.98 -10.33
C ASN A 371 7.44 25.53 -10.49
N ALA A 372 7.10 24.87 -9.40
CA ALA A 372 6.52 23.52 -9.47
C ALA A 372 5.06 23.58 -9.95
N GLU A 373 4.70 22.70 -10.86
CA GLU A 373 3.31 22.50 -11.27
C GLU A 373 2.61 21.57 -10.25
N PHE A 374 1.36 21.90 -9.90
CA PHE A 374 0.52 20.99 -9.15
C PHE A 374 -0.08 19.95 -10.09
N ILE A 375 0.06 18.68 -9.74
CA ILE A 375 -0.58 17.56 -10.42
C ILE A 375 -1.20 16.65 -9.36
N SER A 376 -2.43 16.22 -9.60
CA SER A 376 -3.14 15.37 -8.65
C SER A 376 -3.97 14.29 -9.33
N PHE A 377 -3.99 13.16 -8.70
CA PHE A 377 -4.88 12.05 -9.00
C PHE A 377 -5.13 11.26 -7.71
N GLY A 378 -6.04 10.31 -7.71
CA GLY A 378 -6.24 9.51 -6.50
C GLY A 378 -7.58 8.82 -6.43
N HIS A 379 -7.87 8.34 -5.24
CA HIS A 379 -8.99 7.47 -4.91
C HIS A 379 -10.10 8.31 -4.29
N ILE A 380 -10.81 9.08 -5.14
CA ILE A 380 -11.73 10.09 -4.64
C ILE A 380 -12.96 9.49 -3.96
N GLY A 381 -13.32 8.25 -4.33
CA GLY A 381 -14.39 7.49 -3.68
C GLY A 381 -14.06 7.05 -2.23
N ALA A 382 -12.77 6.96 -1.90
CA ALA A 382 -12.26 6.79 -0.54
C ALA A 382 -11.34 8.00 -0.26
N PRO A 383 -11.86 9.16 0.12
CA PRO A 383 -11.25 10.48 0.00
C PRO A 383 -9.74 10.50 0.16
N THR A 384 -9.01 10.23 -0.92
CA THR A 384 -7.54 10.21 -0.97
C THR A 384 -7.06 10.96 -2.19
N ILE A 385 -6.20 11.95 -1.95
CA ILE A 385 -5.57 12.82 -2.92
C ILE A 385 -4.07 12.52 -2.93
N HIS A 386 -3.53 12.10 -4.06
CA HIS A 386 -2.09 12.11 -4.30
C HIS A 386 -1.71 13.46 -4.88
N ALA A 387 -1.09 14.30 -4.07
CA ALA A 387 -0.66 15.63 -4.43
C ALA A 387 0.82 15.62 -4.82
N TYR A 388 1.13 16.08 -6.01
CA TYR A 388 2.50 16.13 -6.53
C TYR A 388 2.92 17.56 -6.87
N ALA A 389 4.14 17.88 -6.47
CA ALA A 389 4.90 18.97 -7.05
C ALA A 389 5.71 18.42 -8.23
N PHE A 390 5.36 18.79 -9.43
CA PHE A 390 6.03 18.39 -10.66
C PHE A 390 6.99 19.50 -11.14
N ILE A 391 8.21 19.10 -11.44
CA ILE A 391 9.27 19.97 -11.97
C ILE A 391 9.67 19.44 -13.34
N PRO A 392 9.45 20.17 -14.45
CA PRO A 392 9.66 19.69 -15.82
C PRO A 392 11.16 19.64 -16.20
N THR A 393 12.00 19.15 -15.28
CA THR A 393 13.42 18.86 -15.52
C THR A 393 13.88 17.73 -14.61
N LYS A 394 14.90 16.99 -15.05
CA LYS A 394 15.57 15.97 -14.23
C LYS A 394 16.89 16.48 -13.64
N ASP A 395 17.36 17.61 -14.08
CA ASP A 395 18.61 18.22 -13.65
C ASP A 395 18.40 19.07 -12.41
N ILE A 396 18.28 18.39 -11.26
CA ILE A 396 18.25 19.03 -9.95
C ILE A 396 19.18 18.29 -8.99
N SER A 397 19.81 19.04 -8.08
CA SER A 397 20.77 18.46 -7.12
C SER A 397 20.11 17.46 -6.17
N ASN A 398 20.87 16.51 -5.65
CA ASN A 398 20.37 15.56 -4.66
C ASN A 398 19.90 16.24 -3.37
N ASP A 399 20.55 17.33 -2.97
CA ASP A 399 20.14 18.10 -1.79
C ASP A 399 18.76 18.74 -2.00
N LEU A 400 18.51 19.30 -3.18
CA LEU A 400 17.21 19.85 -3.52
C LEU A 400 16.13 18.74 -3.60
N LYS A 401 16.44 17.59 -4.19
CA LYS A 401 15.53 16.43 -4.18
C LYS A 401 15.12 16.04 -2.76
N LYS A 402 16.11 15.94 -1.86
CA LYS A 402 15.88 15.60 -0.46
C LYS A 402 15.04 16.67 0.25
N ALA A 403 15.38 17.94 0.07
CA ALA A 403 14.64 19.06 0.66
C ALA A 403 13.17 19.08 0.23
N LEU A 404 12.89 18.94 -1.08
CA LEU A 404 11.52 18.92 -1.62
C LEU A 404 10.74 17.69 -1.15
N THR A 405 11.37 16.50 -1.10
CA THR A 405 10.72 15.30 -0.58
C THR A 405 10.29 15.47 0.87
N LEU A 406 11.15 16.03 1.71
CA LEU A 406 10.85 16.27 3.12
C LEU A 406 9.77 17.34 3.29
N GLU A 407 9.88 18.46 2.55
CA GLU A 407 8.91 19.55 2.62
C GLU A 407 7.51 19.10 2.20
N MET A 408 7.38 18.39 1.07
CA MET A 408 6.09 17.87 0.59
C MET A 408 5.48 16.90 1.60
N ARG A 409 6.30 16.02 2.18
CA ARG A 409 5.83 15.06 3.20
C ARG A 409 5.35 15.77 4.46
N GLU A 410 6.16 16.63 5.04
CA GLU A 410 5.82 17.37 6.27
C GLU A 410 4.51 18.14 6.11
N LYS A 411 4.39 18.90 5.02
CA LYS A 411 3.20 19.70 4.70
C LYS A 411 1.95 18.85 4.52
N SER A 412 2.07 17.72 3.84
CA SER A 412 0.92 16.80 3.65
C SER A 412 0.53 16.08 4.95
N GLU A 413 1.48 15.77 5.81
CA GLU A 413 1.20 15.25 7.16
C GLU A 413 0.44 16.29 8.00
N ASP A 414 0.81 17.57 7.91
CA ASP A 414 0.07 18.65 8.57
C ASP A 414 -1.36 18.78 8.06
N LEU A 415 -1.59 18.64 6.74
CA LEU A 415 -2.95 18.59 6.17
C LEU A 415 -3.73 17.37 6.64
N ASN A 416 -3.10 16.19 6.69
CA ASN A 416 -3.74 15.00 7.24
C ASN A 416 -4.18 15.21 8.71
N ILE A 417 -3.37 15.86 9.52
CA ILE A 417 -3.77 16.21 10.90
C ILE A 417 -4.93 17.21 10.89
N LYS A 418 -4.80 18.29 10.13
CA LYS A 418 -5.79 19.35 10.04
C LYS A 418 -7.16 18.85 9.60
N TYR A 419 -7.18 17.94 8.62
CA TYR A 419 -8.42 17.48 7.98
C TYR A 419 -8.88 16.08 8.42
N GLY A 420 -8.32 15.55 9.50
CA GLY A 420 -8.79 14.33 10.16
C GLY A 420 -8.23 13.03 9.61
N GLY A 421 -7.41 13.06 8.58
CA GLY A 421 -6.71 11.89 8.04
C GLY A 421 -5.56 11.40 8.91
N CYS A 422 -5.03 10.21 8.60
CA CYS A 422 -3.84 9.67 9.26
C CYS A 422 -2.84 9.04 8.26
N GLY A 423 -3.00 9.33 6.97
CA GLY A 423 -2.30 8.66 5.90
C GLY A 423 -2.88 7.26 5.66
N GLY A 424 -3.51 7.04 4.50
CA GLY A 424 -4.36 5.86 4.28
C GLY A 424 -3.62 4.64 3.76
N GLU A 425 -2.47 4.79 3.08
CA GLU A 425 -1.97 3.72 2.21
C GLU A 425 -0.58 3.21 2.53
N TRP A 426 0.34 4.08 2.94
CA TRP A 426 1.77 3.78 2.87
C TRP A 426 2.37 3.18 4.13
N GLY A 427 1.58 3.05 5.20
CA GLY A 427 2.02 2.50 6.47
C GLY A 427 2.78 3.51 7.36
N LEU A 428 3.21 3.03 8.52
CA LEU A 428 4.01 3.77 9.48
C LEU A 428 5.47 3.40 9.29
N THR A 429 6.30 4.36 8.98
CA THR A 429 7.75 4.19 8.96
C THR A 429 8.38 4.95 10.11
N ALA A 430 9.67 4.69 10.37
CA ALA A 430 10.44 5.51 11.28
C ALA A 430 10.31 7.02 10.98
N GLN A 431 10.18 7.39 9.71
CA GLN A 431 9.99 8.78 9.28
C GLN A 431 8.64 9.37 9.67
N ARG A 432 7.61 8.54 9.89
CA ARG A 432 6.26 8.95 10.24
C ARG A 432 5.94 8.83 11.74
N VAL A 433 6.91 8.43 12.56
CA VAL A 433 6.71 8.35 14.02
C VAL A 433 6.42 9.73 14.62
N SER A 434 7.10 10.78 14.14
CA SER A 434 6.82 12.16 14.55
C SER A 434 5.40 12.59 14.25
N PHE A 435 4.89 12.24 13.05
CA PHE A 435 3.52 12.47 12.67
C PHE A 435 2.53 11.72 13.57
N LEU A 436 2.78 10.44 13.88
CA LEU A 436 1.95 9.67 14.79
C LEU A 436 1.85 10.34 16.17
N LYS A 437 2.99 10.76 16.73
CA LYS A 437 3.05 11.50 18.01
C LYS A 437 2.29 12.82 17.95
N LYS A 438 2.47 13.59 16.87
CA LYS A 438 1.81 14.87 16.65
C LYS A 438 0.29 14.71 16.56
N LYS A 439 -0.20 13.64 15.91
CA LYS A 439 -1.63 13.39 15.73
C LYS A 439 -2.32 12.78 16.95
N TYR A 440 -1.70 11.79 17.58
CA TYR A 440 -2.36 10.97 18.61
C TYR A 440 -1.76 11.14 20.00
N GLY A 441 -0.66 11.89 20.13
CA GLY A 441 0.05 12.09 21.38
C GLY A 441 1.07 11.00 21.71
N GLU A 442 1.92 11.29 22.68
CA GLU A 442 3.01 10.41 23.13
C GLU A 442 2.49 9.08 23.70
N SER A 443 1.35 9.09 24.40
CA SER A 443 0.79 7.89 25.04
C SER A 443 0.46 6.77 24.06
N LEU A 444 -0.02 7.09 22.84
CA LEU A 444 -0.24 6.06 21.82
C LEU A 444 1.09 5.48 21.33
N TYR A 445 2.09 6.32 21.10
CA TYR A 445 3.42 5.85 20.70
C TYR A 445 4.02 4.93 21.76
N GLU A 446 3.96 5.29 23.03
CA GLU A 446 4.42 4.46 24.13
C GLU A 446 3.68 3.12 24.24
N LEU A 447 2.36 3.11 23.94
CA LEU A 447 1.59 1.88 23.86
C LEU A 447 2.13 0.95 22.75
N LEU A 448 2.40 1.49 21.55
CA LEU A 448 2.97 0.71 20.44
C LEU A 448 4.37 0.16 20.77
N VAL A 449 5.21 0.96 21.46
CA VAL A 449 6.52 0.50 21.94
C VAL A 449 6.38 -0.61 22.97
N ARG A 450 5.43 -0.52 23.90
CA ARG A 450 5.14 -1.59 24.88
C ARG A 450 4.64 -2.86 24.21
N MET A 451 3.77 -2.74 23.19
CA MET A 451 3.33 -3.89 22.38
C MET A 451 4.53 -4.54 21.68
N LYS A 452 5.37 -3.74 21.00
CA LYS A 452 6.58 -4.25 20.36
C LYS A 452 7.46 -5.00 21.36
N LYS A 453 7.74 -4.45 22.51
CA LYS A 453 8.54 -5.09 23.57
C LYS A 453 7.92 -6.36 24.13
N ALA A 454 6.59 -6.45 24.20
CA ALA A 454 5.90 -7.65 24.67
C ALA A 454 6.06 -8.82 23.68
N PHE A 455 6.06 -8.57 22.38
CA PHE A 455 6.24 -9.59 21.35
C PHE A 455 7.71 -9.85 21.02
N ASP A 456 8.54 -8.81 21.03
CA ASP A 456 9.93 -8.82 20.59
C ASP A 456 10.82 -8.10 21.61
N PRO A 457 11.08 -8.70 22.78
CA PRO A 457 11.82 -8.06 23.85
C PRO A 457 13.27 -7.69 23.49
N ASN A 458 13.88 -8.42 22.55
CA ASN A 458 15.23 -8.17 22.06
C ASN A 458 15.29 -7.26 20.82
N ASP A 459 14.12 -6.77 20.36
CA ASP A 459 13.97 -5.90 19.20
C ASP A 459 14.73 -6.40 17.97
N ILE A 460 14.51 -7.68 17.61
CA ILE A 460 15.19 -8.26 16.45
C ILE A 460 14.43 -8.04 15.14
N LEU A 461 13.08 -7.97 15.14
CA LEU A 461 12.28 -7.82 13.92
C LEU A 461 12.16 -6.37 13.49
N ASN A 462 12.53 -6.09 12.26
CA ASN A 462 12.42 -4.76 11.61
C ASN A 462 12.90 -3.63 12.53
N ARG A 463 14.04 -3.86 13.19
CA ARG A 463 14.66 -2.92 14.13
C ARG A 463 14.81 -1.54 13.48
N GLY A 464 14.39 -0.50 14.20
CA GLY A 464 14.49 0.89 13.77
C GLY A 464 13.22 1.43 13.09
N ASN A 465 12.27 0.58 12.67
CA ASN A 465 11.04 1.08 12.02
C ASN A 465 10.12 1.86 12.97
N LEU A 466 10.10 1.51 14.26
CA LEU A 466 9.26 2.19 15.27
C LEU A 466 10.02 3.29 16.03
N GLN A 467 11.34 3.31 16.01
CA GLN A 467 12.15 4.19 16.86
C GLN A 467 12.38 5.60 16.31
N GLY A 468 11.86 5.91 15.12
CA GLY A 468 12.12 7.19 14.46
C GLY A 468 13.55 7.28 13.89
N TRP A 469 13.81 8.35 13.13
CA TRP A 469 15.15 8.73 12.75
C TRP A 469 15.76 9.54 13.90
N ILE A 470 16.67 8.92 14.65
CA ILE A 470 17.59 9.64 15.52
C ILE A 470 18.83 9.97 14.71
#